data_e12da9145fc7ca4f170a57d478bc6a0b
#
_entry.id   e12da9145fc7ca4f170a57d478bc6a0b
#
_cell.length_a   1.000
_cell.length_b   1.000
_cell.length_c   1.000
_cell.angle_alpha   90.00
_cell.angle_beta   90.00
_cell.angle_gamma   90.00
#
_symmetry.space_group_name_H-M   'P 1'
#
loop_
_entity.id
_entity.type
_entity.pdbx_description
1 polymer ?
#
loop_
_entity_poly.entity_id
_entity_poly.type
_entity_poly.pdbx_seq_one_letter_code
_entity_poly.pdbx_strand_id
1 'polypeptide(L)'
;AVYIIIYFVRPMPVKIKMSYMVPDKLMIKRLYSVGIPATLNMALPSLLISALNGILAEFSEKYVLVLGVYYKLQTFIYLSANGIIQGIRPLVGYNYGAGEHKRVDKIFKTAMKLTVSIMILGTILAWVIPYQLIGLFTANPETIKIGVTALRYISCGFAVSAVSVT
;
A
#
# COMPACT_ATOMS: atom_id res chain seq x y z
N ALA A 1 -20.35 13.64 -2.38
CA ALA A 1 -21.70 14.09 -2.04
C ALA A 1 -21.83 14.45 -0.56
N VAL A 2 -21.58 13.54 0.40
CA VAL A 2 -21.71 13.76 1.86
C VAL A 2 -20.86 14.94 2.34
N TYR A 3 -19.63 15.09 1.89
CA TYR A 3 -18.74 16.18 2.29
C TYR A 3 -19.27 17.55 1.87
N ILE A 4 -19.87 17.66 0.68
CA ILE A 4 -20.49 18.89 0.17
C ILE A 4 -21.69 19.27 1.02
N ILE A 5 -22.53 18.31 1.38
CA ILE A 5 -23.69 18.54 2.26
C ILE A 5 -23.23 19.04 3.64
N ILE A 6 -22.22 18.40 4.24
CA ILE A 6 -21.68 18.82 5.54
C ILE A 6 -21.09 20.23 5.46
N TYR A 7 -20.42 20.58 4.34
CA TYR A 7 -19.84 21.91 4.13
C TYR A 7 -20.91 23.02 4.16
N PHE A 8 -22.08 22.79 3.59
CA PHE A 8 -23.17 23.77 3.57
C PHE A 8 -24.00 23.79 4.84
N VAL A 9 -24.07 22.68 5.58
CA VAL A 9 -24.92 22.55 6.79
C VAL A 9 -24.18 22.94 8.07
N ARG A 10 -22.84 22.74 8.13
CA ARG A 10 -22.05 23.12 9.30
C ARG A 10 -21.15 24.32 9.03
N PRO A 11 -21.05 25.30 9.97
CA PRO A 11 -20.10 26.39 9.87
C PRO A 11 -18.66 25.84 9.90
N MET A 12 -18.03 25.73 8.74
CA MET A 12 -16.63 25.33 8.67
C MET A 12 -15.71 26.54 8.77
N PRO A 13 -14.56 26.42 9.46
CA PRO A 13 -13.57 27.50 9.57
C PRO A 13 -12.94 27.86 8.21
N VAL A 14 -12.98 26.95 7.23
CA VAL A 14 -12.46 27.16 5.88
C VAL A 14 -13.60 27.48 4.93
N LYS A 15 -13.61 28.69 4.37
CA LYS A 15 -14.61 29.11 3.38
C LYS A 15 -14.00 29.00 1.97
N ILE A 16 -14.60 28.19 1.12
CA ILE A 16 -14.22 28.06 -0.29
C ILE A 16 -14.83 29.25 -1.04
N LYS A 17 -13.99 30.16 -1.51
CA LYS A 17 -14.41 31.30 -2.37
C LYS A 17 -13.53 31.31 -3.61
N MET A 18 -14.15 31.56 -4.76
CA MET A 18 -13.42 31.69 -6.04
C MET A 18 -12.37 32.81 -6.02
N SER A 19 -12.58 33.86 -5.21
CA SER A 19 -11.60 34.93 -5.03
C SER A 19 -10.28 34.51 -4.39
N TYR A 20 -10.25 33.33 -3.74
CA TYR A 20 -9.02 32.77 -3.14
C TYR A 20 -8.25 31.84 -4.08
N MET A 21 -8.79 31.55 -5.26
CA MET A 21 -8.13 30.72 -6.29
C MET A 21 -7.09 31.53 -7.09
N VAL A 22 -6.30 32.34 -6.42
CA VAL A 22 -5.20 33.06 -7.06
C VAL A 22 -3.96 32.17 -6.99
N PRO A 23 -3.36 31.79 -8.13
CA PRO A 23 -2.15 30.96 -8.13
C PRO A 23 -0.98 31.74 -7.53
N ASP A 24 -0.49 31.28 -6.39
CA ASP A 24 0.74 31.78 -5.76
C ASP A 24 1.92 30.91 -6.22
N LYS A 25 2.92 31.57 -6.83
CA LYS A 25 4.13 30.92 -7.35
C LYS A 25 4.89 30.13 -6.27
N LEU A 26 4.93 30.64 -5.04
CA LEU A 26 5.62 29.99 -3.93
C LEU A 26 4.87 28.74 -3.48
N MET A 27 3.53 28.82 -3.39
CA MET A 27 2.68 27.70 -3.02
C MET A 27 2.72 26.60 -4.09
N ILE A 28 2.65 26.98 -5.37
CA ILE A 28 2.78 26.05 -6.51
C ILE A 28 4.13 25.32 -6.44
N LYS A 29 5.24 26.06 -6.25
CA LYS A 29 6.57 25.45 -6.14
C LYS A 29 6.64 24.45 -4.99
N ARG A 30 6.08 24.76 -3.83
CA ARG A 30 6.01 23.85 -2.68
C ARG A 30 5.13 22.62 -2.95
N LEU A 31 3.99 22.82 -3.60
CA LEU A 31 3.09 21.74 -3.97
C LEU A 31 3.79 20.74 -4.92
N TYR A 32 4.42 21.23 -5.97
CA TYR A 32 5.11 20.38 -6.95
C TYR A 32 6.39 19.75 -6.40
N SER A 33 7.10 20.41 -5.48
CA SER A 33 8.29 19.83 -4.85
C SER A 33 7.98 18.57 -4.03
N VAL A 34 6.77 18.46 -3.50
CA VAL A 34 6.30 17.26 -2.79
C VAL A 34 5.48 16.35 -3.71
N GLY A 35 4.66 16.93 -4.57
CA GLY A 35 3.74 16.22 -5.46
C GLY A 35 4.45 15.40 -6.52
N ILE A 36 5.48 15.93 -7.18
CA ILE A 36 6.21 15.20 -8.22
C ILE A 36 6.88 13.93 -7.68
N PRO A 37 7.69 13.99 -6.59
CA PRO A 37 8.25 12.78 -6.00
C PRO A 37 7.19 11.79 -5.53
N ALA A 38 6.07 12.26 -4.96
CA ALA A 38 4.97 11.40 -4.54
C ALA A 38 4.32 10.69 -5.74
N THR A 39 4.08 11.41 -6.83
CA THR A 39 3.51 10.85 -8.07
C THR A 39 4.44 9.79 -8.68
N LEU A 40 5.75 10.08 -8.75
CA LEU A 40 6.74 9.13 -9.24
C LEU A 40 6.77 7.87 -8.38
N ASN A 41 6.76 8.02 -7.05
CA ASN A 41 6.73 6.88 -6.12
C ASN A 41 5.49 6.00 -6.33
N MET A 42 4.34 6.58 -6.65
CA MET A 42 3.11 5.82 -6.96
C MET A 42 3.12 5.21 -8.37
N ALA A 43 3.81 5.84 -9.33
CA ALA A 43 3.87 5.35 -10.71
C ALA A 43 4.89 4.22 -10.91
N LEU A 44 6.01 4.22 -10.18
CA LEU A 44 7.09 3.24 -10.31
C LEU A 44 6.61 1.77 -10.18
N PRO A 45 5.77 1.39 -9.20
CA PRO A 45 5.25 0.04 -9.12
C PRO A 45 4.45 -0.39 -10.35
N SER A 46 3.66 0.52 -10.94
CA SER A 46 2.88 0.24 -12.14
C SER A 46 3.78 0.01 -13.37
N LEU A 47 4.84 0.80 -13.50
CA LEU A 47 5.84 0.61 -14.55
C LEU A 47 6.58 -0.73 -14.38
N LEU A 48 6.96 -1.09 -13.15
CA LEU A 48 7.58 -2.38 -12.85
C LEU A 48 6.67 -3.53 -13.23
N ILE A 49 5.39 -3.48 -12.85
CA ILE A 49 4.40 -4.51 -13.19
C ILE A 49 4.26 -4.65 -14.71
N SER A 50 4.17 -3.53 -15.43
CA SER A 50 4.07 -3.53 -16.90
C SER A 50 5.31 -4.15 -17.55
N ALA A 51 6.51 -3.79 -17.09
CA ALA A 51 7.74 -4.36 -17.60
C ALA A 51 7.85 -5.87 -17.32
N LEU A 52 7.52 -6.31 -16.11
CA LEU A 52 7.52 -7.72 -15.74
C LEU A 52 6.49 -8.53 -16.56
N ASN A 53 5.30 -7.99 -16.79
CA ASN A 53 4.31 -8.63 -17.64
C ASN A 53 4.81 -8.79 -19.08
N GLY A 54 5.48 -7.77 -19.65
CA GLY A 54 6.09 -7.84 -20.97
C GLY A 54 7.13 -8.96 -21.07
N ILE A 55 8.08 -9.00 -20.13
CA ILE A 55 9.12 -10.04 -20.09
C ILE A 55 8.50 -11.44 -19.91
N LEU A 56 7.57 -11.61 -18.99
CA LEU A 56 6.97 -12.92 -18.72
C LEU A 56 6.08 -13.42 -19.87
N ALA A 57 5.46 -12.52 -20.61
CA ALA A 57 4.64 -12.88 -21.78
C ALA A 57 5.47 -13.53 -22.90
N GLU A 58 6.74 -13.17 -23.03
CA GLU A 58 7.66 -13.80 -23.99
C GLU A 58 7.90 -15.30 -23.68
N PHE A 59 7.79 -15.68 -22.40
CA PHE A 59 7.98 -17.08 -22.00
C PHE A 59 6.68 -17.88 -22.04
N SER A 60 5.61 -17.38 -21.41
CA SER A 60 4.28 -18.01 -21.45
C SER A 60 3.26 -17.14 -20.70
N GLU A 61 2.01 -17.15 -21.21
CA GLU A 61 0.88 -16.52 -20.54
C GLU A 61 0.62 -17.06 -19.13
N LYS A 62 1.02 -18.29 -18.83
CA LYS A 62 0.93 -18.90 -17.50
C LYS A 62 1.71 -18.12 -16.45
N TYR A 63 2.89 -17.61 -16.79
CA TYR A 63 3.71 -16.80 -15.87
C TYR A 63 3.08 -15.44 -15.60
N VAL A 64 2.49 -14.81 -16.61
CA VAL A 64 1.75 -13.54 -16.45
C VAL A 64 0.55 -13.74 -15.51
N LEU A 65 -0.18 -14.84 -15.65
CA LEU A 65 -1.29 -15.18 -14.77
C LEU A 65 -0.81 -15.38 -13.32
N VAL A 66 0.28 -16.13 -13.13
CA VAL A 66 0.88 -16.36 -11.80
C VAL A 66 1.32 -15.03 -11.15
N LEU A 67 1.93 -14.13 -11.91
CA LEU A 67 2.31 -12.80 -11.43
C LEU A 67 1.06 -12.01 -11.00
N GLY A 68 0.00 -12.04 -11.82
CA GLY A 68 -1.26 -11.39 -11.49
C GLY A 68 -1.90 -11.91 -10.21
N VAL A 69 -1.91 -13.22 -10.00
CA VAL A 69 -2.41 -13.86 -8.76
C VAL A 69 -1.55 -13.43 -7.55
N TYR A 70 -0.23 -13.46 -7.71
CA TYR A 70 0.69 -12.98 -6.67
C TYR A 70 0.37 -11.55 -6.26
N TYR A 71 0.23 -10.61 -7.20
CA TYR A 71 -0.08 -9.22 -6.87
C TYR A 71 -1.44 -9.04 -6.17
N LYS A 72 -2.44 -9.86 -6.51
CA LYS A 72 -3.73 -9.84 -5.80
C LYS A 72 -3.58 -10.28 -4.34
N LEU A 73 -2.86 -11.37 -4.10
CA LEU A 73 -2.58 -11.86 -2.74
C LEU A 73 -1.73 -10.87 -1.94
N GLN A 74 -0.69 -10.33 -2.56
CA GLN A 74 0.14 -9.29 -1.97
C GLN A 74 -0.69 -8.07 -1.57
N THR A 75 -1.52 -7.56 -2.47
CA THR A 75 -2.36 -6.39 -2.22
C THR A 75 -3.26 -6.60 -1.01
N PHE A 76 -3.83 -7.80 -0.85
CA PHE A 76 -4.69 -8.12 0.28
C PHE A 76 -3.94 -8.02 1.63
N ILE A 77 -2.73 -8.57 1.69
CA ILE A 77 -1.86 -8.51 2.88
C ILE A 77 -1.42 -7.07 3.15
N TYR A 78 -0.94 -6.37 2.12
CA TYR A 78 -0.46 -4.99 2.24
C TYR A 78 -1.56 -3.99 2.56
N LEU A 79 -2.80 -4.22 2.11
CA LEU A 79 -3.93 -3.36 2.43
C LEU A 79 -4.20 -3.31 3.93
N SER A 80 -4.09 -4.45 4.61
CA SER A 80 -4.23 -4.55 6.08
C SER A 80 -3.14 -3.76 6.80
N ALA A 81 -1.88 -3.89 6.37
CA ALA A 81 -0.76 -3.13 6.91
C ALA A 81 -0.90 -1.62 6.65
N ASN A 82 -1.26 -1.23 5.43
CA ASN A 82 -1.50 0.16 5.07
C ASN A 82 -2.65 0.79 5.87
N GLY A 83 -3.70 0.02 6.19
CA GLY A 83 -4.78 0.46 7.06
C GLY A 83 -4.29 0.90 8.44
N ILE A 84 -3.38 0.14 9.05
CA ILE A 84 -2.75 0.50 10.34
C ILE A 84 -1.96 1.80 10.18
N ILE A 85 -1.12 1.91 9.15
CA ILE A 85 -0.26 3.08 8.92
C ILE A 85 -1.11 4.33 8.68
N GLN A 86 -2.16 4.25 7.90
CA GLN A 86 -3.08 5.37 7.69
C GLN A 86 -3.79 5.77 8.98
N GLY A 87 -4.14 4.81 9.82
CA GLY A 87 -4.79 5.06 11.12
C GLY A 87 -3.88 5.78 12.13
N ILE A 88 -2.58 5.49 12.13
CA ILE A 88 -1.64 6.13 13.08
C ILE A 88 -1.17 7.53 12.66
N ARG A 89 -1.24 7.87 11.37
CA ARG A 89 -0.77 9.19 10.87
C ARG A 89 -1.34 10.39 11.63
N PRO A 90 -2.66 10.52 11.85
CA PRO A 90 -3.23 11.62 12.61
C PRO A 90 -2.82 11.58 14.09
N LEU A 91 -2.67 10.37 14.68
CA LEU A 91 -2.24 10.22 16.06
C LEU A 91 -0.79 10.67 16.26
N VAL A 92 0.10 10.31 15.33
CA VAL A 92 1.48 10.76 15.33
C VAL A 92 1.55 12.28 15.17
N GLY A 93 0.84 12.83 14.17
CA GLY A 93 0.83 14.28 13.94
C GLY A 93 0.34 15.07 15.14
N TYR A 94 -0.74 14.64 15.79
CA TYR A 94 -1.28 15.29 16.98
C TYR A 94 -0.31 15.26 18.17
N ASN A 95 0.24 14.08 18.49
CA ASN A 95 1.17 13.97 19.64
C ASN A 95 2.51 14.64 19.38
N TYR A 96 2.99 14.64 18.13
CA TYR A 96 4.20 15.36 17.73
C TYR A 96 4.02 16.87 17.88
N GLY A 97 2.89 17.41 17.42
CA GLY A 97 2.55 18.84 17.57
C GLY A 97 2.36 19.26 19.03
N ALA A 98 1.95 18.34 19.90
CA ALA A 98 1.84 18.57 21.35
C ALA A 98 3.18 18.41 22.12
N GLY A 99 4.29 18.07 21.44
CA GLY A 99 5.59 17.83 22.07
C GLY A 99 5.71 16.49 22.81
N GLU A 100 4.73 15.61 22.69
CA GLU A 100 4.65 14.32 23.38
C GLU A 100 5.45 13.21 22.66
N HIS A 101 6.76 13.41 22.50
CA HIS A 101 7.65 12.50 21.75
C HIS A 101 7.63 11.06 22.26
N LYS A 102 7.53 10.85 23.59
CA LYS A 102 7.42 9.49 24.16
C LYS A 102 6.17 8.74 23.70
N ARG A 103 5.06 9.46 23.48
CA ARG A 103 3.84 8.88 22.94
C ARG A 103 3.99 8.56 21.47
N VAL A 104 4.62 9.42 20.68
CA VAL A 104 4.94 9.16 19.27
C VAL A 104 5.74 7.87 19.13
N ASP A 105 6.81 7.69 19.90
CA ASP A 105 7.59 6.46 19.90
C ASP A 105 6.78 5.22 20.25
N LYS A 106 5.90 5.32 21.25
CA LYS A 106 5.02 4.21 21.64
C LYS A 106 4.03 3.84 20.53
N ILE A 107 3.41 4.84 19.89
CA ILE A 107 2.51 4.64 18.75
C ILE A 107 3.24 3.95 17.61
N PHE A 108 4.41 4.46 17.23
CA PHE A 108 5.24 3.92 16.17
C PHE A 108 5.65 2.45 16.45
N LYS A 109 6.18 2.17 17.65
CA LYS A 109 6.56 0.80 18.04
C LYS A 109 5.37 -0.16 18.04
N THR A 110 4.20 0.30 18.45
CA THR A 110 2.97 -0.52 18.43
C THR A 110 2.54 -0.80 17.01
N ALA A 111 2.52 0.21 16.14
CA ALA A 111 2.20 0.05 14.73
C ALA A 111 3.18 -0.89 14.03
N MET A 112 4.48 -0.74 14.26
CA MET A 112 5.53 -1.61 13.74
C MET A 112 5.26 -3.08 14.13
N LYS A 113 4.99 -3.35 15.42
CA LYS A 113 4.68 -4.70 15.89
C LYS A 113 3.45 -5.29 15.19
N LEU A 114 2.38 -4.52 15.07
CA LEU A 114 1.15 -4.95 14.40
C LEU A 114 1.38 -5.22 12.90
N THR A 115 2.06 -4.32 12.21
CA THR A 115 2.37 -4.46 10.78
C THR A 115 3.24 -5.69 10.53
N VAL A 116 4.32 -5.86 11.32
CA VAL A 116 5.21 -7.02 11.24
C VAL A 116 4.44 -8.31 11.52
N SER A 117 3.56 -8.33 12.53
CA SER A 117 2.75 -9.51 12.85
C SER A 117 1.83 -9.90 11.69
N ILE A 118 1.16 -8.94 11.05
CA ILE A 118 0.31 -9.21 9.88
C ILE A 118 1.13 -9.75 8.71
N MET A 119 2.30 -9.16 8.44
CA MET A 119 3.15 -9.61 7.34
C MET A 119 3.72 -11.01 7.59
N ILE A 120 4.09 -11.34 8.84
CA ILE A 120 4.51 -12.69 9.23
C ILE A 120 3.35 -13.68 9.05
N LEU A 121 2.14 -13.34 9.50
CA LEU A 121 0.96 -14.17 9.29
C LEU A 121 0.71 -14.40 7.79
N GLY A 122 0.81 -13.37 6.97
CA GLY A 122 0.71 -13.48 5.51
C GLY A 122 1.76 -14.42 4.91
N THR A 123 3.00 -14.35 5.40
CA THR A 123 4.07 -15.26 5.00
C THR A 123 3.75 -16.70 5.39
N ILE A 124 3.33 -16.93 6.63
CA ILE A 124 2.96 -18.27 7.13
C ILE A 124 1.81 -18.84 6.28
N LEU A 125 0.76 -18.08 6.00
CA LEU A 125 -0.34 -18.52 5.15
C LEU A 125 0.14 -18.88 3.73
N ALA A 126 1.02 -18.08 3.15
CA ALA A 126 1.60 -18.35 1.83
C ALA A 126 2.46 -19.64 1.80
N TRP A 127 3.00 -20.07 2.94
CA TRP A 127 3.79 -21.30 3.06
C TRP A 127 2.95 -22.53 3.39
N VAL A 128 1.94 -22.39 4.26
CA VAL A 128 1.12 -23.50 4.76
C VAL A 128 0.04 -23.91 3.76
N ILE A 129 -0.62 -22.94 3.12
CA ILE A 129 -1.75 -23.18 2.23
C ILE A 129 -1.58 -22.61 0.81
N PRO A 130 -0.39 -22.70 0.17
CA PRO A 130 -0.14 -22.07 -1.11
C PRO A 130 -1.01 -22.65 -2.24
N TYR A 131 -1.29 -23.95 -2.21
CA TYR A 131 -2.12 -24.63 -3.21
C TYR A 131 -3.55 -24.09 -3.20
N GLN A 132 -4.12 -23.90 -2.01
CA GLN A 132 -5.47 -23.36 -1.85
C GLN A 132 -5.53 -21.90 -2.28
N LEU A 133 -4.53 -21.11 -1.90
CA LEU A 133 -4.47 -19.69 -2.27
C LEU A 133 -4.39 -19.49 -3.79
N ILE A 134 -3.55 -20.25 -4.48
CA ILE A 134 -3.46 -20.18 -5.95
C ILE A 134 -4.69 -20.78 -6.60
N GLY A 135 -5.23 -21.88 -6.05
CA GLY A 135 -6.41 -22.57 -6.54
C GLY A 135 -7.70 -21.71 -6.54
N LEU A 136 -7.76 -20.65 -5.72
CA LEU A 136 -8.87 -19.67 -5.79
C LEU A 136 -8.92 -18.89 -7.11
N PHE A 137 -7.80 -18.82 -7.84
CA PHE A 137 -7.69 -18.00 -9.05
C PHE A 137 -7.55 -18.81 -10.34
N THR A 138 -7.14 -20.08 -10.26
CA THR A 138 -6.96 -20.96 -11.42
C THR A 138 -7.19 -22.41 -11.06
N ALA A 139 -7.81 -23.15 -11.97
CA ALA A 139 -8.00 -24.60 -11.86
C ALA A 139 -6.94 -25.41 -12.61
N ASN A 140 -6.03 -24.76 -13.36
CA ASN A 140 -5.00 -25.45 -14.15
C ASN A 140 -3.88 -25.97 -13.23
N PRO A 141 -3.65 -27.32 -13.16
CA PRO A 141 -2.68 -27.92 -12.23
C PRO A 141 -1.24 -27.47 -12.47
N GLU A 142 -0.87 -27.24 -13.71
CA GLU A 142 0.47 -26.78 -14.09
C GLU A 142 0.72 -25.35 -13.62
N THR A 143 -0.24 -24.46 -13.83
CA THR A 143 -0.19 -23.08 -13.37
C THR A 143 -0.16 -23.02 -11.84
N ILE A 144 -0.92 -23.87 -11.15
CA ILE A 144 -0.89 -23.96 -9.67
C ILE A 144 0.51 -24.35 -9.20
N LYS A 145 1.15 -25.36 -9.81
CA LYS A 145 2.50 -25.80 -9.42
C LYS A 145 3.54 -24.68 -9.56
N ILE A 146 3.50 -23.95 -10.67
CA ILE A 146 4.38 -22.80 -10.90
C ILE A 146 4.08 -21.71 -9.86
N GLY A 147 2.80 -21.41 -9.64
CA GLY A 147 2.35 -20.38 -8.71
C GLY A 147 2.73 -20.66 -7.26
N VAL A 148 2.62 -21.89 -6.81
CA VAL A 148 3.05 -22.33 -5.46
C VAL A 148 4.54 -22.08 -5.25
N THR A 149 5.36 -22.45 -6.22
CA THR A 149 6.80 -22.25 -6.16
C THR A 149 7.13 -20.75 -6.10
N ALA A 150 6.56 -19.97 -7.01
CA ALA A 150 6.74 -18.52 -7.06
C ALA A 150 6.27 -17.85 -5.75
N LEU A 151 5.09 -18.21 -5.22
CA LEU A 151 4.53 -17.64 -3.99
C LEU A 151 5.44 -17.88 -2.79
N ARG A 152 6.01 -19.08 -2.66
CA ARG A 152 6.94 -19.40 -1.57
C ARG A 152 8.19 -18.54 -1.60
N TYR A 153 8.83 -18.40 -2.75
CA TYR A 153 10.03 -17.55 -2.87
C TYR A 153 9.73 -16.09 -2.58
N ILE A 154 8.66 -15.55 -3.16
CA ILE A 154 8.37 -14.11 -3.05
C ILE A 154 7.84 -13.75 -1.66
N SER A 155 7.09 -14.64 -1.01
CA SER A 155 6.52 -14.39 0.32
C SER A 155 7.58 -14.22 1.42
N CYS A 156 8.78 -14.72 1.25
CA CYS A 156 9.90 -14.43 2.15
C CYS A 156 10.21 -12.93 2.25
N GLY A 157 9.93 -12.18 1.18
CA GLY A 157 10.08 -10.73 1.16
C GLY A 157 9.04 -9.97 1.99
N PHE A 158 7.89 -10.56 2.35
CA PHE A 158 6.82 -9.84 3.06
C PHE A 158 7.26 -9.39 4.44
N ALA A 159 7.94 -10.25 5.20
CA ALA A 159 8.43 -9.90 6.54
C ALA A 159 9.46 -8.77 6.51
N VAL A 160 10.35 -8.77 5.51
CA VAL A 160 11.35 -7.69 5.31
C VAL A 160 10.66 -6.40 4.88
N SER A 161 9.66 -6.49 3.99
CA SER A 161 8.89 -5.34 3.52
C SER A 161 8.10 -4.66 4.65
N ALA A 162 7.74 -5.38 5.72
CA ALA A 162 7.02 -4.80 6.86
C ALA A 162 7.79 -3.62 7.48
N VAL A 163 9.11 -3.75 7.58
CA VAL A 163 9.97 -2.69 8.12
C VAL A 163 10.05 -1.49 7.19
N SER A 164 10.03 -1.72 5.88
CA SER A 164 10.08 -0.65 4.88
C SER A 164 8.76 0.11 4.73
N VAL A 165 7.62 -0.53 5.03
CA VAL A 165 6.28 0.03 4.86
C VAL A 165 5.86 0.86 6.08
N THR A 166 6.41 0.60 7.27
CA THR A 166 6.12 1.32 8.53
C THR A 166 7.06 2.49 8.75
#